data_d859d026af7cf8b7110c1625da27663d
#
_entry.id   d859d026af7cf8b7110c1625da27663d
#
_cell.length_a   1.000
_cell.length_b   1.000
_cell.length_c   1.000
_cell.angle_alpha   90.00
_cell.angle_beta   90.00
_cell.angle_gamma   90.00
#
_symmetry.space_group_name_H-M   'P 1'
#
loop_
_entity.id
_entity.type
_entity.pdbx_description
1 polymer ?
#
loop_
_entity_poly.entity_id
_entity_poly.type
_entity_poly.pdbx_seq_one_letter_code
_entity_poly.pdbx_strand_id
1 'polypeptide(L)'
;MASGEVVIQSMWSPAVTKVRQMGTACTYQPLKEGYRGWAAGLGVPAHLDSKMLDAAYVFINWYLSGWVGAFLNRQGYYTAVLETAKKNMTADEWGFWMEGKPAKGDILSPTGEKIEKAGAVRDGGSFWDRMGHVSVWNTVMDQDRYMVNKWNEFIAA
;
A
#
# COMPACT_ATOMS: atom_id res chain seq x y z
N MET A 1 -10.28 -7.80 -14.34
CA MET A 1 -10.25 -6.46 -14.94
C MET A 1 -9.46 -6.46 -16.26
N ALA A 2 -8.21 -6.85 -16.30
CA ALA A 2 -7.44 -6.81 -17.56
C ALA A 2 -8.05 -7.68 -18.69
N SER A 3 -8.72 -8.79 -18.37
CA SER A 3 -9.46 -9.63 -19.32
C SER A 3 -10.83 -9.07 -19.75
N GLY A 4 -11.29 -8.01 -19.12
CA GLY A 4 -12.64 -7.45 -19.36
C GLY A 4 -13.80 -8.13 -18.65
N GLU A 5 -13.56 -9.25 -17.97
CA GLU A 5 -14.62 -10.00 -17.28
C GLU A 5 -15.16 -9.28 -16.04
N VAL A 6 -14.32 -8.47 -15.39
CA VAL A 6 -14.66 -7.75 -14.16
C VAL A 6 -14.41 -6.27 -14.36
N VAL A 7 -15.41 -5.43 -14.14
CA VAL A 7 -15.34 -3.97 -14.28
C VAL A 7 -15.19 -3.25 -12.93
N ILE A 8 -15.65 -3.85 -11.84
CA ILE A 8 -15.50 -3.32 -10.47
C ILE A 8 -14.97 -4.44 -9.59
N GLN A 9 -13.93 -4.17 -8.82
CA GLN A 9 -13.26 -5.18 -8.00
C GLN A 9 -12.64 -4.52 -6.77
N SER A 10 -12.71 -5.20 -5.63
CA SER A 10 -11.90 -4.90 -4.46
C SER A 10 -10.46 -5.33 -4.71
N MET A 11 -9.50 -4.42 -4.52
CA MET A 11 -8.08 -4.75 -4.71
C MET A 11 -7.18 -3.85 -3.85
N TRP A 12 -5.94 -4.28 -3.70
CA TRP A 12 -4.89 -3.48 -3.08
C TRP A 12 -4.45 -2.34 -4.01
N SER A 13 -4.11 -1.19 -3.43
CA SER A 13 -3.69 -0.01 -4.22
C SER A 13 -2.58 -0.29 -5.25
N PRO A 14 -1.56 -1.11 -5.00
CA PRO A 14 -0.56 -1.47 -6.01
C PRO A 14 -1.11 -2.22 -7.21
N ALA A 15 -2.19 -2.98 -7.05
CA ALA A 15 -2.80 -3.72 -8.15
C ALA A 15 -3.37 -2.79 -9.22
N VAL A 16 -3.85 -1.60 -8.84
CA VAL A 16 -4.32 -0.58 -9.80
C VAL A 16 -3.20 -0.16 -10.73
N THR A 17 -2.01 0.12 -10.17
CA THR A 17 -0.81 0.44 -10.94
C THR A 17 -0.52 -0.66 -11.97
N LYS A 18 -0.58 -1.93 -11.55
CA LYS A 18 -0.33 -3.06 -12.45
C LYS A 18 -1.38 -3.19 -13.56
N VAL A 19 -2.66 -2.99 -13.24
CA VAL A 19 -3.75 -3.02 -14.23
C VAL A 19 -3.58 -1.91 -15.27
N ARG A 20 -3.18 -0.71 -14.85
CA ARG A 20 -2.86 0.41 -15.77
C ARG A 20 -1.66 0.11 -16.67
N GLN A 21 -0.61 -0.50 -16.13
CA GLN A 21 0.55 -0.94 -16.93
C GLN A 21 0.17 -1.97 -18.00
N MET A 22 -0.88 -2.76 -17.76
CA MET A 22 -1.44 -3.69 -18.75
C MET A 22 -2.34 -3.00 -19.80
N GLY A 23 -2.43 -1.68 -19.78
CA GLY A 23 -3.19 -0.89 -20.74
C GLY A 23 -4.68 -0.71 -20.41
N THR A 24 -5.13 -1.19 -19.25
CA THR A 24 -6.53 -1.04 -18.84
C THR A 24 -6.72 0.21 -18.00
N ALA A 25 -7.52 1.15 -18.52
CA ALA A 25 -7.90 2.34 -17.76
C ALA A 25 -8.77 1.97 -16.57
N CYS A 26 -8.34 2.36 -15.39
CA CYS A 26 -9.08 2.15 -14.14
C CYS A 26 -8.77 3.25 -13.12
N THR A 27 -9.64 3.43 -12.16
CA THR A 27 -9.48 4.36 -11.05
C THR A 27 -9.59 3.60 -9.73
N TYR A 28 -8.87 4.08 -8.72
CA TYR A 28 -8.97 3.60 -7.35
C TYR A 28 -9.72 4.63 -6.53
N GLN A 29 -10.96 4.31 -6.17
CA GLN A 29 -11.86 5.23 -5.48
C GLN A 29 -12.13 4.76 -4.04
N PRO A 30 -12.15 5.65 -3.07
CA PRO A 30 -12.73 5.34 -1.77
C PRO A 30 -14.24 5.10 -1.94
N LEU A 31 -14.74 4.06 -1.30
CA LEU A 31 -16.17 3.86 -1.17
C LEU A 31 -16.73 4.89 -0.15
N LYS A 32 -18.05 5.10 -0.19
CA LYS A 32 -18.72 5.93 0.81
C LYS A 32 -18.47 5.43 2.24
N GLU A 33 -18.36 4.12 2.39
CA GLU A 33 -18.06 3.40 3.62
C GLU A 33 -16.58 3.48 4.02
N GLY A 34 -15.72 3.94 3.12
CA GLY A 34 -14.29 4.06 3.33
C GLY A 34 -13.48 2.83 2.92
N TYR A 35 -12.20 2.79 3.34
CA TYR A 35 -11.28 1.70 3.08
C TYR A 35 -11.14 0.77 4.28
N ARG A 36 -10.77 -0.47 3.98
CA ARG A 36 -10.20 -1.38 4.94
C ARG A 36 -8.68 -1.20 4.98
N GLY A 37 -8.15 -0.75 6.10
CA GLY A 37 -6.72 -0.64 6.35
C GLY A 37 -6.13 -1.94 6.89
N TRP A 38 -4.85 -2.16 6.62
CA TRP A 38 -4.04 -3.22 7.24
C TRP A 38 -2.60 -2.76 7.36
N ALA A 39 -1.89 -3.34 8.31
CA ALA A 39 -0.47 -3.08 8.49
C ALA A 39 0.28 -4.40 8.67
N ALA A 40 1.44 -4.53 8.02
CA ALA A 40 2.37 -5.60 8.31
C ALA A 40 3.29 -5.19 9.46
N GLY A 41 3.51 -6.09 10.40
CA GLY A 41 4.42 -5.90 11.52
C GLY A 41 5.63 -6.82 11.42
N LEU A 42 6.76 -6.37 11.97
CA LEU A 42 7.93 -7.20 12.21
C LEU A 42 7.90 -7.65 13.67
N GLY A 43 7.67 -8.94 13.87
CA GLY A 43 7.67 -9.54 15.21
C GLY A 43 9.04 -10.11 15.58
N VAL A 44 9.47 -9.88 16.81
CA VAL A 44 10.70 -10.47 17.37
C VAL A 44 10.28 -11.53 18.40
N PRO A 45 10.67 -12.82 18.23
CA PRO A 45 10.37 -13.86 19.20
C PRO A 45 10.98 -13.56 20.57
N ALA A 46 10.22 -13.83 21.63
CA ALA A 46 10.63 -13.50 23.01
C ALA A 46 11.81 -14.33 23.53
N HIS A 47 12.11 -15.47 22.91
CA HIS A 47 13.11 -16.45 23.37
C HIS A 47 14.45 -16.37 22.63
N LEU A 48 14.71 -15.28 21.91
CA LEU A 48 15.99 -15.09 21.23
C LEU A 48 17.13 -14.86 22.24
N ASP A 49 18.30 -15.42 21.94
CA ASP A 49 19.52 -15.03 22.63
C ASP A 49 19.96 -13.59 22.26
N SER A 50 20.92 -13.04 23.02
CA SER A 50 21.35 -11.65 22.82
C SER A 50 21.89 -11.37 21.42
N LYS A 51 22.63 -12.30 20.82
CA LYS A 51 23.18 -12.15 19.46
C LYS A 51 22.07 -12.08 18.40
N MET A 52 21.10 -12.97 18.50
CA MET A 52 19.96 -13.01 17.57
C MET A 52 19.08 -11.80 17.75
N LEU A 53 18.91 -11.32 18.98
CA LEU A 53 18.15 -10.11 19.28
C LEU A 53 18.83 -8.88 18.67
N ASP A 54 20.15 -8.73 18.83
CA ASP A 54 20.90 -7.64 18.22
C ASP A 54 20.80 -7.65 16.69
N ALA A 55 20.92 -8.82 16.06
CA ALA A 55 20.76 -8.98 14.63
C ALA A 55 19.34 -8.59 14.16
N ALA A 56 18.30 -8.98 14.92
CA ALA A 56 16.92 -8.58 14.62
C ALA A 56 16.74 -7.06 14.66
N TYR A 57 17.30 -6.39 15.67
CA TYR A 57 17.23 -4.93 15.75
C TYR A 57 18.03 -4.22 14.65
N VAL A 58 19.20 -4.75 14.26
CA VAL A 58 19.96 -4.22 13.11
C VAL A 58 19.11 -4.30 11.83
N PHE A 59 18.45 -5.44 11.59
CA PHE A 59 17.56 -5.61 10.44
C PHE A 59 16.36 -4.65 10.50
N ILE A 60 15.68 -4.56 11.64
CA ILE A 60 14.51 -3.68 11.80
C ILE A 60 14.90 -2.21 11.60
N ASN A 61 16.01 -1.78 12.19
CA ASN A 61 16.51 -0.41 12.02
C ASN A 61 16.87 -0.10 10.55
N TRP A 62 17.51 -1.05 9.86
CA TRP A 62 17.74 -0.92 8.42
C TRP A 62 16.43 -0.84 7.66
N TYR A 63 15.46 -1.70 7.95
CA TYR A 63 14.15 -1.70 7.29
C TYR A 63 13.43 -0.36 7.46
N LEU A 64 13.50 0.24 8.65
CA LEU A 64 12.86 1.52 8.99
C LEU A 64 13.71 2.75 8.62
N SER A 65 14.93 2.57 8.09
CA SER A 65 15.83 3.68 7.71
C SER A 65 15.33 4.52 6.53
N GLY A 66 14.30 4.03 5.83
CA GLY A 66 13.58 4.75 4.78
C GLY A 66 13.86 4.26 3.36
N TRP A 67 14.97 3.58 3.10
CA TRP A 67 15.24 3.03 1.76
C TRP A 67 14.17 2.01 1.35
N VAL A 68 13.88 1.05 2.23
CA VAL A 68 12.82 0.04 2.00
C VAL A 68 11.46 0.72 1.87
N GLY A 69 11.16 1.71 2.73
CA GLY A 69 9.92 2.47 2.65
C GLY A 69 9.74 3.19 1.31
N ALA A 70 10.79 3.83 0.79
CA ALA A 70 10.77 4.47 -0.52
C ALA A 70 10.60 3.45 -1.65
N PHE A 71 11.26 2.29 -1.55
CA PHE A 71 11.14 1.19 -2.51
C PHE A 71 9.69 0.68 -2.58
N LEU A 72 9.07 0.41 -1.44
CA LEU A 72 7.68 -0.03 -1.35
C LEU A 72 6.71 1.05 -1.85
N ASN A 73 6.97 2.31 -1.53
CA ASN A 73 6.15 3.43 -1.98
C ASN A 73 6.13 3.54 -3.50
N ARG A 74 7.26 3.33 -4.18
CA ARG A 74 7.36 3.30 -5.64
C ARG A 74 6.58 2.17 -6.30
N GLN A 75 6.16 1.17 -5.54
CA GLN A 75 5.24 0.12 -6.00
C GLN A 75 3.77 0.45 -5.74
N GLY A 76 3.47 1.58 -5.12
CA GLY A 76 2.12 2.00 -4.75
C GLY A 76 1.67 1.60 -3.35
N TYR A 77 2.53 0.94 -2.56
CA TYR A 77 2.29 0.70 -1.14
C TYR A 77 2.51 1.98 -0.31
N TYR A 78 2.16 1.91 0.96
CA TYR A 78 2.46 2.94 1.93
C TYR A 78 3.76 2.61 2.67
N THR A 79 4.41 3.64 3.19
CA THR A 79 5.60 3.48 4.01
C THR A 79 5.27 3.63 5.49
N ALA A 80 5.96 2.85 6.34
CA ALA A 80 5.75 2.88 7.79
C ALA A 80 6.29 4.17 8.42
N VAL A 81 7.45 4.67 7.95
CA VAL A 81 8.11 5.86 8.49
C VAL A 81 8.27 6.90 7.39
N LEU A 82 7.40 7.90 7.40
CA LEU A 82 7.31 8.91 6.34
C LEU A 82 8.58 9.74 6.23
N GLU A 83 9.11 10.22 7.35
CA GLU A 83 10.26 11.14 7.38
C GLU A 83 11.53 10.50 6.82
N THR A 84 11.79 9.25 7.14
CA THR A 84 12.97 8.54 6.65
C THR A 84 12.82 8.13 5.18
N ALA A 85 11.62 7.72 4.76
CA ALA A 85 11.32 7.39 3.37
C ALA A 85 11.48 8.63 2.45
N LYS A 86 11.03 9.80 2.90
CA LYS A 86 11.16 11.07 2.16
C LYS A 86 12.59 11.36 1.75
N LYS A 87 13.58 11.06 2.60
CA LYS A 87 15.00 11.28 2.32
C LYS A 87 15.54 10.39 1.19
N ASN A 88 14.82 9.32 0.85
CA ASN A 88 15.18 8.33 -0.18
C ASN A 88 14.32 8.46 -1.45
N MET A 89 13.56 9.54 -1.57
CA MET A 89 12.69 9.85 -2.71
C MET A 89 13.04 11.22 -3.29
N THR A 90 12.83 11.39 -4.58
CA THR A 90 12.90 12.72 -5.19
C THR A 90 11.72 13.57 -4.74
N ALA A 91 11.84 14.89 -4.87
CA ALA A 91 10.74 15.79 -4.53
C ALA A 91 9.49 15.57 -5.39
N ASP A 92 9.67 15.13 -6.65
CA ASP A 92 8.56 14.82 -7.54
C ASP A 92 7.85 13.51 -7.12
N GLU A 93 8.61 12.43 -6.87
CA GLU A 93 8.07 11.17 -6.34
C GLU A 93 7.30 11.40 -5.03
N TRP A 94 7.90 12.17 -4.11
CA TRP A 94 7.23 12.49 -2.85
C TRP A 94 5.94 13.29 -3.08
N GLY A 95 5.99 14.30 -3.94
CA GLY A 95 4.83 15.10 -4.33
C GLY A 95 3.70 14.24 -4.88
N PHE A 96 4.02 13.33 -5.81
CA PHE A 96 3.04 12.43 -6.39
C PHE A 96 2.49 11.41 -5.38
N TRP A 97 3.39 10.65 -4.72
CA TRP A 97 2.99 9.53 -3.88
C TRP A 97 2.33 9.95 -2.57
N MET A 98 2.79 11.05 -1.97
CA MET A 98 2.40 11.42 -0.61
C MET A 98 1.58 12.71 -0.51
N GLU A 99 1.86 13.70 -1.38
CA GLU A 99 1.19 15.00 -1.30
C GLU A 99 0.02 15.16 -2.27
N GLY A 100 -0.23 14.16 -3.14
CA GLY A 100 -1.30 14.22 -4.13
C GLY A 100 -1.09 15.25 -5.24
N LYS A 101 0.16 15.69 -5.44
CA LYS A 101 0.52 16.64 -6.50
C LYS A 101 0.61 15.96 -7.86
N PRO A 102 0.34 16.68 -8.95
CA PRO A 102 0.63 16.16 -10.29
C PRO A 102 2.10 15.81 -10.44
N ALA A 103 2.40 14.66 -11.05
CA ALA A 103 3.75 14.26 -11.38
C ALA A 103 4.37 15.27 -12.39
N LYS A 104 5.58 15.77 -12.12
CA LYS A 104 6.29 16.66 -13.05
C LYS A 104 6.93 15.91 -14.20
N GLY A 105 7.38 14.69 -13.94
CA GLY A 105 7.94 13.75 -14.90
C GLY A 105 7.22 12.40 -14.83
N ASP A 106 7.74 11.43 -15.60
CA ASP A 106 7.24 10.06 -15.52
C ASP A 106 7.57 9.45 -14.15
N ILE A 107 6.59 8.84 -13.50
CA ILE A 107 6.77 8.11 -12.26
C ILE A 107 7.18 6.68 -12.58
N LEU A 108 8.32 6.27 -12.04
CA LEU A 108 8.92 4.98 -12.31
C LEU A 108 8.79 4.02 -11.13
N SER A 109 8.71 2.74 -11.44
CA SER A 109 8.84 1.64 -10.48
C SER A 109 10.29 1.55 -9.96
N PRO A 110 10.56 0.77 -8.90
CA PRO A 110 11.94 0.52 -8.44
C PRO A 110 12.84 -0.12 -9.51
N THR A 111 12.25 -0.78 -10.51
CA THR A 111 12.95 -1.43 -11.63
C THR A 111 13.04 -0.56 -12.88
N GLY A 112 12.60 0.71 -12.80
CA GLY A 112 12.66 1.67 -13.90
C GLY A 112 11.50 1.59 -14.90
N GLU A 113 10.51 0.74 -14.67
CA GLU A 113 9.31 0.67 -15.51
C GLU A 113 8.41 1.89 -15.26
N LYS A 114 7.86 2.46 -16.32
CA LYS A 114 6.91 3.56 -16.19
C LYS A 114 5.61 3.08 -15.52
N ILE A 115 5.26 3.72 -14.42
CA ILE A 115 4.00 3.52 -13.70
C ILE A 115 2.95 4.52 -14.16
N GLU A 116 3.32 5.80 -14.14
CA GLU A 116 2.42 6.90 -14.51
C GLU A 116 3.20 7.91 -15.37
N LYS A 117 2.49 8.62 -16.22
CA LYS A 117 3.06 9.68 -17.05
C LYS A 117 3.09 11.02 -16.33
N ALA A 118 3.90 11.94 -16.83
CA ALA A 118 3.87 13.34 -16.41
C ALA A 118 2.44 13.90 -16.44
N GLY A 119 2.08 14.69 -15.43
CA GLY A 119 0.75 15.25 -15.24
C GLY A 119 -0.24 14.33 -14.52
N ALA A 120 0.09 13.06 -14.34
CA ALA A 120 -0.79 12.15 -13.57
C ALA A 120 -0.91 12.59 -12.10
N VAL A 121 -2.09 12.39 -11.54
CA VAL A 121 -2.39 12.62 -10.12
C VAL A 121 -2.78 11.29 -9.49
N ARG A 122 -2.33 11.05 -8.27
CA ARG A 122 -2.67 9.83 -7.54
C ARG A 122 -4.13 9.84 -7.13
N ASP A 123 -4.83 8.74 -7.39
CA ASP A 123 -6.22 8.56 -6.96
C ASP A 123 -6.37 8.71 -5.44
N GLY A 124 -7.45 9.37 -5.03
CA GLY A 124 -7.77 9.59 -3.61
C GLY A 124 -6.98 10.71 -2.94
N GLY A 125 -6.15 11.46 -3.69
CA GLY A 125 -5.46 12.64 -3.17
C GLY A 125 -4.18 12.34 -2.38
N SER A 126 -3.89 13.14 -1.38
CA SER A 126 -2.71 13.00 -0.53
C SER A 126 -2.75 11.74 0.34
N PHE A 127 -1.61 11.39 0.95
CA PHE A 127 -1.54 10.31 1.94
C PHE A 127 -2.57 10.50 3.06
N TRP A 128 -2.67 11.71 3.60
CA TRP A 128 -3.57 12.00 4.71
C TRP A 128 -5.05 11.98 4.29
N ASP A 129 -5.37 12.42 3.07
CA ASP A 129 -6.73 12.27 2.53
C ASP A 129 -7.11 10.79 2.47
N ARG A 130 -6.21 9.95 1.93
CA ARG A 130 -6.46 8.50 1.85
C ARG A 130 -6.54 7.82 3.21
N MET A 131 -5.65 8.18 4.15
CA MET A 131 -5.70 7.65 5.51
C MET A 131 -6.97 8.06 6.25
N GLY A 132 -7.46 9.27 6.01
CA GLY A 132 -8.73 9.76 6.55
C GLY A 132 -9.96 8.95 6.10
N HIS A 133 -9.86 8.21 5.00
CA HIS A 133 -10.93 7.32 4.52
C HIS A 133 -10.81 5.88 5.04
N VAL A 134 -9.82 5.55 5.87
CA VAL A 134 -9.74 4.23 6.51
C VAL A 134 -10.77 4.16 7.61
N SER A 135 -11.82 3.37 7.41
CA SER A 135 -12.93 3.21 8.34
C SER A 135 -12.82 1.99 9.24
N VAL A 136 -12.05 1.00 8.82
CA VAL A 136 -11.82 -0.22 9.61
C VAL A 136 -10.41 -0.74 9.39
N TRP A 137 -9.76 -1.21 10.46
CA TRP A 137 -8.47 -1.88 10.39
C TRP A 137 -8.62 -3.39 10.50
N ASN A 138 -7.79 -4.12 9.75
CA ASN A 138 -7.70 -5.56 9.93
C ASN A 138 -7.24 -5.86 11.35
N THR A 139 -8.03 -6.62 12.06
CA THR A 139 -7.73 -7.13 13.39
C THR A 139 -8.30 -8.53 13.54
N VAL A 140 -7.86 -9.23 14.57
CA VAL A 140 -8.54 -10.46 15.00
C VAL A 140 -9.93 -10.08 15.47
N MET A 141 -10.94 -10.76 14.93
CA MET A 141 -12.34 -10.47 15.25
C MET A 141 -12.82 -11.39 16.37
N ASP A 142 -13.48 -10.82 17.37
CA ASP A 142 -14.10 -11.59 18.45
C ASP A 142 -15.20 -12.55 17.95
N GLN A 143 -15.75 -12.25 16.77
CA GLN A 143 -16.84 -12.99 16.12
C GLN A 143 -16.35 -13.83 14.93
N ASP A 144 -15.12 -14.34 14.97
CA ASP A 144 -14.49 -15.08 13.87
C ASP A 144 -15.33 -16.26 13.37
N ARG A 145 -15.86 -17.08 14.30
CA ARG A 145 -16.71 -18.23 13.97
C ARG A 145 -18.00 -17.83 13.26
N TYR A 146 -18.64 -16.76 13.74
CA TYR A 146 -19.83 -16.23 13.10
C TYR A 146 -19.53 -15.79 11.66
N MET A 147 -18.43 -15.07 11.46
CA MET A 147 -18.03 -14.60 10.14
C MET A 147 -17.71 -15.74 9.19
N VAL A 148 -17.00 -16.78 9.65
CA VAL A 148 -16.70 -17.97 8.84
C VAL A 148 -18.01 -18.68 8.45
N ASN A 149 -18.96 -18.84 9.35
CA ASN A 149 -20.24 -19.47 9.05
C ASN A 149 -21.02 -18.65 8.00
N LYS A 150 -21.11 -17.33 8.17
CA LYS A 150 -21.78 -16.44 7.19
C LYS A 150 -21.09 -16.43 5.83
N TRP A 151 -19.77 -16.51 5.81
CA TRP A 151 -19.04 -16.64 4.56
C TRP A 151 -19.34 -17.96 3.85
N ASN A 152 -19.38 -19.08 4.60
CA ASN A 152 -19.72 -20.37 4.03
C ASN A 152 -21.18 -20.42 3.52
N GLU A 153 -22.14 -19.82 4.23
CA GLU A 153 -23.50 -19.64 3.75
C GLU A 153 -23.55 -18.84 2.44
N PHE A 154 -22.79 -17.75 2.36
CA PHE A 154 -22.74 -16.90 1.19
C PHE A 154 -22.18 -17.61 -0.05
N ILE A 155 -21.08 -18.39 0.09
CA ILE A 155 -20.48 -19.10 -1.05
C ILE A 155 -21.26 -20.35 -1.45
N ALA A 156 -22.15 -20.83 -0.61
CA ALA A 156 -23.01 -22.00 -0.88
C ALA A 156 -24.35 -21.61 -1.54
N ALA A 157 -24.67 -20.32 -1.60
CA ALA A 157 -25.91 -19.79 -2.20
C ALA A 157 -25.77 -19.57 -3.69
#